data_952ef61f9388485009d86eb10894899c
#
_entry.id   952ef61f9388485009d86eb10894899c
#
_cell.length_a   1.000
_cell.length_b   1.000
_cell.length_c   1.000
_cell.angle_alpha   90.00
_cell.angle_beta   90.00
_cell.angle_gamma   90.00
#
_symmetry.space_group_name_H-M   'P 1'
#
loop_
_entity.id
_entity.type
_entity.pdbx_description
1 polymer ?
#
loop_
_entity_poly.entity_id
_entity_poly.type
_entity_poly.pdbx_seq_one_letter_code
_entity_poly.pdbx_strand_id
1 'polypeptide(L)'
;MVKDNHLMTDGDTTHLQNCINKLKADRPGVEVELEADNLTQVEAFLKLTGVDYILLDNMSNEDMRRAIELRGNNAKPYFEASGGLTLETAPAAAETGVDFMSFGCLTHSVPSMDLGLDFTVER
;
A
#
# COMPACT_ATOMS: atom_id res chain seq x y z
N MET A 1 -1.19 -10.00 -2.73
CA MET A 1 -1.73 -8.65 -3.06
C MET A 1 -2.68 -8.78 -4.25
N VAL A 2 -3.86 -8.21 -4.16
CA VAL A 2 -4.80 -8.03 -5.28
C VAL A 2 -4.75 -6.56 -5.67
N LYS A 3 -4.41 -6.29 -6.91
CA LYS A 3 -4.26 -4.94 -7.46
C LYS A 3 -5.54 -4.47 -8.16
N ASP A 4 -5.65 -3.17 -8.36
CA ASP A 4 -6.71 -2.46 -9.09
C ASP A 4 -7.07 -3.14 -10.42
N ASN A 5 -6.07 -3.59 -11.18
CA ASN A 5 -6.23 -4.30 -12.45
C ASN A 5 -7.06 -5.59 -12.36
N HIS A 6 -7.22 -6.16 -11.18
CA HIS A 6 -8.04 -7.35 -10.94
C HIS A 6 -9.48 -7.00 -10.53
N LEU A 7 -9.75 -5.72 -10.24
CA LEU A 7 -11.04 -5.21 -9.76
C LEU A 7 -11.87 -4.54 -10.87
N MET A 8 -11.43 -4.61 -12.12
CA MET A 8 -12.00 -3.89 -13.28
C MET A 8 -13.39 -4.37 -13.76
N THR A 9 -14.13 -5.10 -12.96
CA THR A 9 -15.53 -5.41 -13.24
C THR A 9 -16.41 -4.90 -12.11
N ASP A 10 -17.03 -3.75 -12.35
CA ASP A 10 -18.26 -3.24 -11.72
C ASP A 10 -18.47 -3.49 -10.22
N GLY A 11 -17.52 -3.06 -9.36
CA GLY A 11 -17.79 -2.93 -7.92
C GLY A 11 -18.35 -4.17 -7.21
N ASP A 12 -18.28 -5.36 -7.81
CA ASP A 12 -18.81 -6.58 -7.23
C ASP A 12 -17.89 -7.12 -6.12
N THR A 13 -18.03 -6.53 -4.95
CA THR A 13 -17.39 -6.98 -3.72
C THR A 13 -17.74 -8.43 -3.37
N THR A 14 -18.85 -8.97 -3.89
CA THR A 14 -19.29 -10.36 -3.67
C THR A 14 -18.31 -11.35 -4.27
N HIS A 15 -17.87 -11.11 -5.51
CA HIS A 15 -16.87 -11.97 -6.15
C HIS A 15 -15.55 -11.95 -5.38
N LEU A 16 -15.08 -10.76 -5.01
CA LEU A 16 -13.85 -10.57 -4.24
C LEU A 16 -13.92 -11.28 -2.89
N GLN A 17 -15.06 -11.17 -2.18
CA GLN A 17 -15.27 -11.87 -0.91
C GLN A 17 -15.20 -13.38 -1.09
N ASN A 18 -15.79 -13.93 -2.14
CA ASN A 18 -15.74 -15.37 -2.42
C ASN A 18 -14.30 -15.83 -2.71
N CYS A 19 -13.52 -15.05 -3.43
CA CYS A 19 -12.10 -15.33 -3.68
C CYS A 19 -11.29 -15.33 -2.38
N ILE A 20 -11.50 -14.35 -1.49
CA ILE A 20 -10.84 -14.27 -0.18
C ILE A 20 -11.20 -15.50 0.66
N ASN A 21 -12.47 -15.84 0.74
CA ASN A 21 -12.95 -17.00 1.51
C ASN A 21 -12.31 -18.30 1.00
N LYS A 22 -12.28 -18.50 -0.31
CA LYS A 22 -11.65 -19.67 -0.92
C LYS A 22 -10.14 -19.72 -0.63
N LEU A 23 -9.45 -18.59 -0.80
CA LEU A 23 -8.01 -18.49 -0.53
C LEU A 23 -7.68 -18.82 0.93
N LYS A 24 -8.43 -18.27 1.88
CA LYS A 24 -8.25 -18.54 3.31
C LYS A 24 -8.56 -19.99 3.68
N ALA A 25 -9.52 -20.63 3.00
CA ALA A 25 -9.85 -22.05 3.19
C ALA A 25 -8.73 -22.96 2.62
N ASP A 26 -8.26 -22.66 1.40
CA ASP A 26 -7.24 -23.47 0.72
C ASP A 26 -5.85 -23.31 1.35
N ARG A 27 -5.57 -22.14 1.93
CA ARG A 27 -4.28 -21.79 2.53
C ARG A 27 -4.47 -21.07 3.88
N PRO A 28 -4.72 -21.80 4.95
CA PRO A 28 -4.83 -21.22 6.30
C PRO A 28 -3.54 -20.47 6.68
N GLY A 29 -3.69 -19.25 7.17
CA GLY A 29 -2.56 -18.41 7.58
C GLY A 29 -2.01 -17.47 6.49
N VAL A 30 -2.52 -17.54 5.24
CA VAL A 30 -2.16 -16.54 4.22
C VAL A 30 -2.76 -15.18 4.58
N GLU A 31 -1.97 -14.12 4.46
CA GLU A 31 -2.44 -12.74 4.60
C GLU A 31 -2.96 -12.20 3.27
N VAL A 32 -4.04 -11.43 3.34
CA VAL A 32 -4.69 -10.82 2.18
C VAL A 32 -4.51 -9.32 2.25
N GLU A 33 -3.91 -8.78 1.21
CA GLU A 33 -3.72 -7.35 1.01
C GLU A 33 -4.46 -6.89 -0.24
N LEU A 34 -5.19 -5.79 -0.13
CA LEU A 34 -5.91 -5.13 -1.23
C LEU A 34 -5.33 -3.73 -1.44
N GLU A 35 -5.14 -3.34 -2.70
CA GLU A 35 -4.64 -2.02 -3.10
C GLU A 35 -5.82 -1.10 -3.40
N ALA A 36 -5.85 0.08 -2.78
CA ALA A 36 -6.87 1.10 -2.93
C ALA A 36 -6.26 2.43 -3.36
N ASP A 37 -6.80 2.99 -4.45
CA ASP A 37 -6.39 4.28 -5.01
C ASP A 37 -7.26 5.45 -4.53
N ASN A 38 -8.37 5.15 -3.86
CA ASN A 38 -9.33 6.15 -3.41
C ASN A 38 -10.19 5.65 -2.24
N LEU A 39 -10.84 6.61 -1.55
CA LEU A 39 -11.66 6.34 -0.37
C LEU A 39 -12.88 5.45 -0.66
N THR A 40 -13.45 5.49 -1.87
CA THR A 40 -14.58 4.62 -2.24
C THR A 40 -14.17 3.14 -2.22
N GLN A 41 -12.97 2.84 -2.70
CA GLN A 41 -12.41 1.49 -2.63
C GLN A 41 -12.11 1.10 -1.17
N VAL A 42 -11.54 2.01 -0.38
CA VAL A 42 -11.31 1.76 1.06
C VAL A 42 -12.61 1.39 1.77
N GLU A 43 -13.69 2.17 1.57
CA GLU A 43 -15.00 1.88 2.16
C GLU A 43 -15.56 0.52 1.74
N ALA A 44 -15.36 0.14 0.47
CA ALA A 44 -15.79 -1.15 -0.04
C ALA A 44 -14.98 -2.29 0.60
N PHE A 45 -13.66 -2.14 0.73
CA PHE A 45 -12.77 -3.16 1.28
C PHE A 45 -12.94 -3.34 2.79
N LEU A 46 -13.26 -2.27 3.52
CA LEU A 46 -13.56 -2.35 4.95
C LEU A 46 -14.82 -3.18 5.27
N LYS A 47 -15.71 -3.39 4.29
CA LYS A 47 -16.89 -4.24 4.43
C LYS A 47 -16.58 -5.73 4.21
N LEU A 48 -15.42 -6.05 3.65
CA LEU A 48 -15.00 -7.43 3.40
C LEU A 48 -14.44 -8.09 4.67
N THR A 49 -14.64 -9.39 4.78
CA THR A 49 -14.05 -10.20 5.85
C THR A 49 -12.79 -10.90 5.36
N GLY A 50 -11.81 -11.05 6.26
CA GLY A 50 -10.57 -11.77 5.93
C GLY A 50 -9.52 -10.94 5.20
N VAL A 51 -9.71 -9.63 5.08
CA VAL A 51 -8.68 -8.68 4.63
C VAL A 51 -7.76 -8.37 5.81
N ASP A 52 -6.47 -8.53 5.62
CA ASP A 52 -5.46 -8.26 6.66
C ASP A 52 -4.84 -6.89 6.50
N TYR A 53 -4.62 -6.43 5.25
CA TYR A 53 -4.04 -5.14 4.91
C TYR A 53 -4.81 -4.46 3.78
N ILE A 54 -4.87 -3.13 3.83
CA ILE A 54 -5.26 -2.27 2.71
C ILE A 54 -4.10 -1.33 2.43
N LEU A 55 -3.51 -1.46 1.25
CA LEU A 55 -2.47 -0.58 0.77
C LEU A 55 -3.13 0.65 0.16
N LEU A 56 -2.79 1.84 0.67
CA LEU A 56 -3.26 3.14 0.21
C LEU A 56 -2.25 3.67 -0.81
N ASP A 57 -2.54 3.50 -2.11
CA ASP A 57 -1.60 3.85 -3.17
C ASP A 57 -1.75 5.31 -3.60
N ASN A 58 -0.68 6.06 -3.50
CA ASN A 58 -0.60 7.48 -3.89
C ASN A 58 -1.70 8.38 -3.28
N MET A 59 -2.25 8.03 -2.12
CA MET A 59 -3.27 8.82 -1.45
C MET A 59 -2.68 10.04 -0.73
N SER A 60 -3.44 11.12 -0.67
CA SER A 60 -3.05 12.30 0.10
C SER A 60 -3.07 12.03 1.61
N ASN A 61 -2.31 12.82 2.40
CA ASN A 61 -2.34 12.71 3.86
C ASN A 61 -3.76 12.95 4.43
N GLU A 62 -4.57 13.77 3.77
CA GLU A 62 -5.96 14.00 4.15
C GLU A 62 -6.81 12.76 3.93
N ASP A 63 -6.69 12.11 2.77
CA ASP A 63 -7.41 10.88 2.46
C ASP A 63 -6.96 9.73 3.37
N MET A 64 -5.66 9.64 3.67
CA MET A 64 -5.15 8.65 4.63
C MET A 64 -5.78 8.84 6.03
N ARG A 65 -5.89 10.08 6.53
CA ARG A 65 -6.60 10.34 7.80
C ARG A 65 -8.07 9.92 7.73
N ARG A 66 -8.75 10.23 6.60
CA ARG A 66 -10.13 9.79 6.38
C ARG A 66 -10.26 8.26 6.36
N ALA A 67 -9.32 7.56 5.73
CA ALA A 67 -9.29 6.10 5.75
C ALA A 67 -9.17 5.55 7.20
N ILE A 68 -8.30 6.14 8.02
CA ILE A 68 -8.17 5.79 9.44
C ILE A 68 -9.49 6.04 10.20
N GLU A 69 -10.15 7.17 9.96
CA GLU A 69 -11.46 7.48 10.56
C GLU A 69 -12.52 6.43 10.15
N LEU A 70 -12.55 6.03 8.88
CA LEU A 70 -13.48 5.02 8.37
C LEU A 70 -13.27 3.64 9.01
N ARG A 71 -12.02 3.25 9.27
CA ARG A 71 -11.70 2.02 10.01
C ARG A 71 -12.18 2.09 11.46
N GLY A 72 -12.14 3.26 12.05
CA GLY A 72 -12.52 3.49 13.45
C GLY A 72 -11.63 2.71 14.42
N ASN A 73 -12.24 2.13 15.45
CA ASN A 73 -11.53 1.38 16.50
C ASN A 73 -11.23 -0.09 16.14
N ASN A 74 -11.45 -0.51 14.90
CA ASN A 74 -11.15 -1.86 14.50
C ASN A 74 -9.63 -2.07 14.42
N ALA A 75 -9.14 -3.20 14.94
CA ALA A 75 -7.73 -3.53 14.92
C ALA A 75 -7.23 -3.95 13.52
N LYS A 76 -8.13 -4.33 12.61
CA LYS A 76 -7.86 -4.75 11.24
C LYS A 76 -8.94 -4.25 10.28
N PRO A 77 -8.66 -4.16 8.98
CA PRO A 77 -7.35 -4.34 8.34
C PRO A 77 -6.34 -3.27 8.76
N TYR A 78 -5.04 -3.61 8.68
CA TYR A 78 -3.98 -2.61 8.79
C TYR A 78 -3.93 -1.76 7.53
N PHE A 79 -3.52 -0.50 7.66
CA PHE A 79 -3.30 0.38 6.52
C PHE A 79 -1.81 0.57 6.25
N GLU A 80 -1.42 0.38 5.00
CA GLU A 80 -0.07 0.63 4.50
C GLU A 80 -0.09 1.78 3.51
N ALA A 81 0.62 2.87 3.80
CA ALA A 81 0.80 3.95 2.84
C ALA A 81 1.90 3.60 1.85
N SER A 82 1.62 3.78 0.56
CA SER A 82 2.55 3.52 -0.54
C SER A 82 2.43 4.60 -1.63
N GLY A 83 3.40 4.59 -2.54
CA GLY A 83 3.45 5.54 -3.68
C GLY A 83 4.09 6.87 -3.33
N GLY A 84 5.21 7.18 -4.00
CA GLY A 84 5.87 8.47 -3.92
C GLY A 84 6.39 8.93 -2.54
N LEU A 85 6.40 8.05 -1.54
CA LEU A 85 6.91 8.39 -0.21
C LEU A 85 8.43 8.57 -0.23
N THR A 86 8.89 9.64 0.40
CA THR A 86 10.30 9.97 0.61
C THR A 86 10.58 10.14 2.10
N LEU A 87 11.87 10.23 2.47
CA LEU A 87 12.25 10.49 3.86
C LEU A 87 11.73 11.84 4.36
N GLU A 88 11.61 12.84 3.46
CA GLU A 88 11.07 14.15 3.81
C GLU A 88 9.55 14.10 4.07
N THR A 89 8.80 13.27 3.33
CA THR A 89 7.34 13.17 3.47
C THR A 89 6.91 12.16 4.53
N ALA A 90 7.80 11.26 4.94
CA ALA A 90 7.52 10.21 5.91
C ALA A 90 6.91 10.69 7.25
N PRO A 91 7.43 11.77 7.89
CA PRO A 91 6.85 12.24 9.14
C PRO A 91 5.38 12.62 9.01
N ALA A 92 5.03 13.37 7.94
CA ALA A 92 3.66 13.80 7.71
C ALA A 92 2.71 12.63 7.38
N ALA A 93 3.22 11.60 6.68
CA ALA A 93 2.47 10.38 6.42
C ALA A 93 2.26 9.57 7.72
N ALA A 94 3.29 9.44 8.56
CA ALA A 94 3.19 8.76 9.85
C ALA A 94 2.15 9.42 10.78
N GLU A 95 2.07 10.75 10.80
CA GLU A 95 1.09 11.52 11.57
C GLU A 95 -0.37 11.29 11.13
N THR A 96 -0.61 10.65 9.99
CA THR A 96 -1.97 10.28 9.56
C THR A 96 -2.54 9.13 10.37
N GLY A 97 -1.69 8.32 10.99
CA GLY A 97 -2.07 7.15 11.77
C GLY A 97 -2.09 5.85 10.97
N VAL A 98 -1.47 5.80 9.78
CA VAL A 98 -1.24 4.55 9.05
C VAL A 98 -0.35 3.61 9.84
N ASP A 99 -0.55 2.32 9.69
CA ASP A 99 0.16 1.31 10.48
C ASP A 99 1.54 1.00 9.88
N PHE A 100 1.67 1.10 8.55
CA PHE A 100 2.87 0.80 7.79
C PHE A 100 3.10 1.82 6.67
N MET A 101 4.36 1.92 6.24
CA MET A 101 4.76 2.75 5.11
C MET A 101 5.79 2.02 4.25
N SER A 102 5.59 2.01 2.93
CA SER A 102 6.51 1.43 1.96
C SER A 102 7.24 2.50 1.16
N PHE A 103 8.56 2.39 1.13
CA PHE A 103 9.45 3.32 0.46
C PHE A 103 10.19 2.64 -0.69
N GLY A 104 9.84 2.95 -1.92
CA GLY A 104 10.52 2.43 -3.10
C GLY A 104 12.01 2.81 -3.14
N CYS A 105 12.38 3.98 -2.62
CA CYS A 105 13.76 4.44 -2.57
C CYS A 105 14.72 3.56 -1.75
N LEU A 106 14.21 2.66 -0.90
CA LEU A 106 15.02 1.68 -0.18
C LEU A 106 15.54 0.55 -1.09
N THR A 107 14.84 0.30 -2.21
CA THR A 107 15.15 -0.79 -3.13
C THR A 107 15.59 -0.33 -4.51
N HIS A 108 15.32 0.92 -4.88
CA HIS A 108 15.71 1.54 -6.14
C HIS A 108 16.07 3.02 -5.92
N SER A 109 16.60 3.69 -6.96
CA SER A 109 16.97 5.12 -6.92
C SER A 109 18.06 5.45 -5.89
N VAL A 110 18.99 4.52 -5.65
CA VAL A 110 20.16 4.78 -4.80
C VAL A 110 21.02 5.84 -5.50
N PRO A 111 21.35 6.98 -4.86
CA PRO A 111 22.28 7.93 -5.42
C PRO A 111 23.66 7.26 -5.58
N SER A 112 24.12 7.14 -6.82
CA SER A 112 25.45 6.63 -7.12
C SER A 112 26.46 7.77 -7.03
N MET A 113 27.64 7.49 -6.46
CA MET A 113 28.75 8.40 -6.51
C MET A 113 29.32 8.41 -7.93
N ASP A 114 29.40 9.58 -8.55
CA ASP A 114 30.02 9.77 -9.87
C ASP A 114 31.53 9.77 -9.68
N LEU A 115 32.19 8.66 -10.04
CA LEU A 115 33.63 8.49 -9.97
C LEU A 115 34.20 8.36 -11.38
N GLY A 116 35.01 9.35 -11.80
CA GLY A 116 35.80 9.28 -13.03
C GLY A 116 37.25 8.87 -12.71
N LEU A 117 37.85 8.06 -13.56
CA LEU A 117 39.27 7.74 -13.53
C LEU A 117 39.95 8.31 -14.77
N ASP A 118 40.78 9.33 -14.60
CA ASP A 118 41.55 9.95 -15.65
C ASP A 118 43.00 9.43 -15.63
N PHE A 119 43.52 9.06 -16.78
CA PHE A 119 44.91 8.66 -16.96
C PHE A 119 45.67 9.74 -17.70
N THR A 120 46.76 10.22 -17.12
CA THR A 120 47.75 11.03 -17.81
C THR A 120 48.95 10.18 -18.17
N VAL A 121 49.33 10.16 -19.46
CA VAL A 121 50.57 9.52 -19.91
C VAL A 121 51.64 10.58 -19.91
N GLU A 122 52.64 10.46 -19.03
CA GLU A 122 53.86 11.25 -19.11
C GLU A 122 54.67 10.78 -20.29
N ARG A 123 55.03 11.71 -21.18
CA ARG A 123 55.88 11.43 -22.38
C ARG A 123 57.35 11.71 -22.01
#